data_681c27e687674efe7629768b53009459
#
_entry.id   681c27e687674efe7629768b53009459
#
_cell.length_a   1.000
_cell.length_b   1.000
_cell.length_c   1.000
_cell.angle_alpha   90.00
_cell.angle_beta   90.00
_cell.angle_gamma   90.00
#
_symmetry.space_group_name_H-M   'P 1'
#
loop_
_entity.id
_entity.type
_entity.pdbx_description
1 polymer ?
#
loop_
_entity_poly.entity_id
_entity_poly.type
_entity_poly.pdbx_seq_one_letter_code
_entity_poly.pdbx_strand_id
1 'polypeptide(L)'
;MARNNRSNREVRVGQRENRQKRRDMAKEDGRKFNDKFTDEREARVVHINPKTEAQQDFLDCMRNNQIALGIGSAGAGKSFLAGSFIANEYLRNPGMSILLARPYVPMGGRTVGFLSGDQNSKLEAFVSAQTSILRKHLGKKFDADFGLTINLQLLEAIRGLDLKNTWLWVDECQLLTREEFKCILTRVSDGGKVIFTGDPVQSDLRNEESGLDWVCDMIEKHDIQNCGFVEFTDEDCVRSGVVREWLRVFEKEGV
;
A
#
# COMPACT_ATOMS: atom_id res chain seq x y z
N MET A 1 61.33 -9.91 14.30
CA MET A 1 59.90 -9.50 14.51
C MET A 1 59.29 -8.63 13.38
N ALA A 2 59.97 -8.35 12.26
CA ALA A 2 59.45 -7.44 11.21
C ALA A 2 58.74 -8.14 10.03
N ARG A 3 58.80 -9.45 9.88
CA ARG A 3 58.15 -10.18 8.77
C ARG A 3 56.64 -10.42 8.93
N ASN A 4 56.13 -10.46 10.14
CA ASN A 4 54.69 -10.74 10.42
C ASN A 4 53.79 -9.53 10.23
N ASN A 5 54.31 -8.30 10.21
CA ASN A 5 53.51 -7.07 10.07
C ASN A 5 53.20 -6.72 8.61
N ARG A 6 53.96 -7.19 7.64
CA ARG A 6 53.67 -6.95 6.19
C ARG A 6 52.52 -7.85 5.70
N SER A 7 52.54 -9.13 6.06
CA SER A 7 51.47 -10.09 5.67
C SER A 7 50.09 -9.66 6.17
N ASN A 8 49.99 -9.19 7.41
CA ASN A 8 48.71 -8.71 7.99
C ASN A 8 48.20 -7.40 7.35
N ARG A 9 49.10 -6.58 6.81
CA ARG A 9 48.74 -5.34 6.12
C ARG A 9 48.20 -5.60 4.71
N GLU A 10 48.78 -6.55 3.98
CA GLU A 10 48.35 -6.99 2.65
C GLU A 10 46.98 -7.70 2.71
N VAL A 11 46.77 -8.56 3.70
CA VAL A 11 45.45 -9.21 3.93
C VAL A 11 44.35 -8.19 4.24
N ARG A 12 44.66 -7.14 5.04
CA ARG A 12 43.71 -6.09 5.38
C ARG A 12 43.38 -5.19 4.16
N VAL A 13 44.35 -4.93 3.30
CA VAL A 13 44.14 -4.17 2.05
C VAL A 13 43.25 -4.96 1.08
N GLY A 14 43.55 -6.24 0.85
CA GLY A 14 42.72 -7.11 0.02
C GLY A 14 41.28 -7.29 0.52
N GLN A 15 41.08 -7.33 1.86
CA GLN A 15 39.74 -7.37 2.44
C GLN A 15 38.98 -6.05 2.27
N ARG A 16 39.65 -4.89 2.30
CA ARG A 16 39.03 -3.58 2.04
C ARG A 16 38.65 -3.43 0.57
N GLU A 17 39.49 -3.84 -0.35
CA GLU A 17 39.21 -3.81 -1.78
C GLU A 17 38.06 -4.76 -2.15
N ASN A 18 37.99 -5.95 -1.59
CA ASN A 18 36.87 -6.88 -1.77
C ASN A 18 35.57 -6.34 -1.20
N ARG A 19 35.60 -5.65 -0.05
CA ARG A 19 34.42 -4.96 0.50
C ARG A 19 33.97 -3.80 -0.38
N GLN A 20 34.90 -3.05 -0.95
CA GLN A 20 34.60 -1.93 -1.82
C GLN A 20 33.98 -2.46 -3.13
N LYS A 21 34.58 -3.47 -3.78
CA LYS A 21 34.02 -4.12 -4.97
C LYS A 21 32.60 -4.67 -4.74
N ARG A 22 32.35 -5.32 -3.58
CA ARG A 22 31.00 -5.78 -3.23
C ARG A 22 29.99 -4.64 -3.06
N ARG A 23 30.43 -3.50 -2.50
CA ARG A 23 29.59 -2.30 -2.36
C ARG A 23 29.28 -1.65 -3.72
N ASP A 24 30.26 -1.62 -4.61
CA ASP A 24 30.13 -1.03 -5.93
C ASP A 24 29.25 -1.93 -6.83
N MET A 25 29.43 -3.27 -6.76
CA MET A 25 28.50 -4.23 -7.40
C MET A 25 27.07 -4.13 -6.87
N ALA A 26 26.89 -4.02 -5.56
CA ALA A 26 25.56 -3.87 -4.96
C ALA A 26 24.89 -2.55 -5.34
N LYS A 27 25.66 -1.47 -5.56
CA LYS A 27 25.16 -0.19 -6.07
C LYS A 27 24.81 -0.29 -7.58
N GLU A 28 25.59 -1.02 -8.34
CA GLU A 28 25.37 -1.23 -9.78
C GLU A 28 24.17 -2.15 -10.02
N ASP A 29 24.00 -3.20 -9.21
CA ASP A 29 22.82 -4.06 -9.23
C ASP A 29 21.57 -3.31 -8.75
N GLY A 30 21.69 -2.44 -7.73
CA GLY A 30 20.60 -1.57 -7.29
C GLY A 30 20.18 -0.55 -8.35
N ARG A 31 21.14 0.02 -9.13
CA ARG A 31 20.83 0.88 -10.26
C ARG A 31 20.18 0.11 -11.40
N LYS A 32 20.70 -1.07 -11.75
CA LYS A 32 20.10 -1.95 -12.78
C LYS A 32 18.73 -2.47 -12.37
N PHE A 33 18.46 -2.62 -11.08
CA PHE A 33 17.15 -2.99 -10.57
C PHE A 33 16.16 -1.82 -10.69
N ASN A 34 16.55 -0.59 -10.38
CA ASN A 34 15.73 0.60 -10.58
C ASN A 34 15.50 0.91 -12.07
N ASP A 35 16.51 0.78 -12.94
CA ASP A 35 16.36 1.01 -14.39
C ASP A 35 15.42 0.00 -15.07
N LYS A 36 15.22 -1.20 -14.49
CA LYS A 36 14.26 -2.19 -15.02
C LYS A 36 12.79 -1.88 -14.71
N PHE A 37 12.51 -0.91 -13.85
CA PHE A 37 11.14 -0.54 -13.44
C PHE A 37 10.63 0.78 -14.00
N THR A 38 11.38 1.48 -14.83
CA THR A 38 10.80 2.57 -15.64
C THR A 38 9.86 1.93 -16.67
N ASP A 39 8.58 1.96 -16.37
CA ASP A 39 7.54 1.49 -17.28
C ASP A 39 7.44 2.49 -18.45
N GLU A 40 8.02 2.15 -19.59
CA GLU A 40 8.03 3.00 -20.79
C GLU A 40 6.63 3.20 -21.40
N ARG A 41 5.61 2.52 -20.87
CA ARG A 41 4.25 2.62 -21.36
C ARG A 41 3.67 4.01 -21.11
N GLU A 42 2.89 4.48 -22.06
CA GLU A 42 2.07 5.67 -21.86
C GLU A 42 0.86 5.39 -20.98
N ALA A 43 0.49 6.38 -20.19
CA ALA A 43 -0.70 6.31 -19.33
C ALA A 43 -1.97 6.14 -20.19
N ARG A 44 -2.81 5.20 -19.80
CA ARG A 44 -4.10 4.98 -20.46
C ARG A 44 -5.16 4.50 -19.47
N VAL A 45 -6.38 4.94 -19.69
CA VAL A 45 -7.53 4.39 -18.98
C VAL A 45 -7.68 2.91 -19.37
N VAL A 46 -7.72 2.03 -18.40
CA VAL A 46 -7.78 0.58 -18.59
C VAL A 46 -9.17 0.09 -18.18
N HIS A 47 -9.76 -0.78 -19.00
CA HIS A 47 -10.99 -1.45 -18.58
C HIS A 47 -10.71 -2.39 -17.41
N ILE A 48 -11.39 -2.16 -16.29
CA ILE A 48 -11.34 -3.03 -15.12
C ILE A 48 -12.42 -4.08 -15.32
N ASN A 49 -12.02 -5.35 -15.37
CA ASN A 49 -12.93 -6.47 -15.55
C ASN A 49 -13.06 -7.25 -14.23
N PRO A 50 -14.13 -7.02 -13.44
CA PRO A 50 -14.37 -7.75 -12.21
C PRO A 50 -14.60 -9.24 -12.51
N LYS A 51 -14.10 -10.11 -11.66
CA LYS A 51 -14.20 -11.56 -11.80
C LYS A 51 -15.24 -12.17 -10.88
N THR A 52 -15.63 -11.44 -9.84
CA THR A 52 -16.65 -11.85 -8.87
C THR A 52 -17.65 -10.71 -8.67
N GLU A 53 -18.80 -11.04 -8.10
CA GLU A 53 -19.83 -10.06 -7.77
C GLU A 53 -19.30 -9.03 -6.75
N ALA A 54 -18.63 -9.48 -5.69
CA ALA A 54 -18.02 -8.59 -4.70
C ALA A 54 -17.00 -7.61 -5.33
N GLN A 55 -16.26 -8.04 -6.36
CA GLN A 55 -15.37 -7.13 -7.11
C GLN A 55 -16.15 -6.05 -7.88
N GLN A 56 -17.30 -6.41 -8.46
CA GLN A 56 -18.18 -5.45 -9.11
C GLN A 56 -18.78 -4.47 -8.09
N ASP A 57 -19.30 -5.00 -6.98
CA ASP A 57 -19.89 -4.21 -5.91
C ASP A 57 -18.89 -3.22 -5.32
N PHE A 58 -17.64 -3.61 -5.17
CA PHE A 58 -16.60 -2.71 -4.68
C PHE A 58 -16.28 -1.58 -5.68
N LEU A 59 -16.28 -1.88 -6.98
CA LEU A 59 -16.15 -0.83 -8.00
C LEU A 59 -17.32 0.16 -7.94
N ASP A 60 -18.53 -0.35 -7.74
CA ASP A 60 -19.73 0.48 -7.64
C ASP A 60 -19.76 1.26 -6.31
N CYS A 61 -19.33 0.64 -5.21
CA CYS A 61 -19.14 1.31 -3.94
C CYS A 61 -18.15 2.50 -4.08
N MET A 62 -16.99 2.29 -4.71
CA MET A 62 -16.01 3.36 -4.96
C MET A 62 -16.55 4.47 -5.89
N ARG A 63 -17.42 4.15 -6.86
CA ARG A 63 -18.04 5.16 -7.74
C ARG A 63 -19.02 6.04 -6.99
N ASN A 64 -19.85 5.42 -6.17
CA ASN A 64 -21.05 6.06 -5.61
C ASN A 64 -20.79 6.73 -4.26
N ASN A 65 -19.68 6.44 -3.59
CA ASN A 65 -19.39 6.94 -2.24
C ASN A 65 -18.12 7.77 -2.20
N GLN A 66 -18.06 8.74 -1.28
CA GLN A 66 -16.83 9.47 -0.95
C GLN A 66 -15.92 8.64 -0.04
N ILE A 67 -16.49 7.76 0.75
CA ILE A 67 -15.76 6.84 1.63
C ILE A 67 -16.16 5.42 1.23
N ALA A 68 -15.19 4.64 0.76
CA ALA A 68 -15.40 3.27 0.32
C ALA A 68 -14.39 2.33 0.98
N LEU A 69 -14.88 1.22 1.54
CA LEU A 69 -14.04 0.21 2.15
C LEU A 69 -14.20 -1.13 1.39
N GLY A 70 -13.09 -1.75 1.02
CA GLY A 70 -13.03 -3.13 0.52
C GLY A 70 -12.31 -3.99 1.55
N ILE A 71 -13.04 -4.85 2.23
CA ILE A 71 -12.53 -5.64 3.38
C ILE A 71 -12.72 -7.13 3.15
N GLY A 72 -11.96 -7.96 3.85
CA GLY A 72 -12.09 -9.43 3.80
C GLY A 72 -10.87 -10.13 3.21
N SER A 73 -11.05 -11.37 2.80
CA SER A 73 -10.00 -12.34 2.50
C SER A 73 -8.88 -11.86 1.59
N ALA A 74 -7.65 -12.30 1.93
CA ALA A 74 -6.46 -12.04 1.13
C ALA A 74 -6.58 -12.64 -0.28
N GLY A 75 -6.12 -11.89 -1.29
CA GLY A 75 -6.10 -12.38 -2.66
C GLY A 75 -7.38 -12.18 -3.46
N ALA A 76 -8.41 -11.56 -2.88
CA ALA A 76 -9.63 -11.18 -3.58
C ALA A 76 -9.47 -10.00 -4.56
N GLY A 77 -8.30 -9.38 -4.61
CA GLY A 77 -7.98 -8.31 -5.56
C GLY A 77 -8.35 -6.89 -5.11
N LYS A 78 -8.69 -6.67 -3.83
CA LYS A 78 -9.09 -5.38 -3.26
C LYS A 78 -8.14 -4.23 -3.63
N SER A 79 -6.87 -4.36 -3.28
CA SER A 79 -5.86 -3.33 -3.56
C SER A 79 -5.64 -3.12 -5.05
N PHE A 80 -5.71 -4.18 -5.87
CA PHE A 80 -5.63 -4.06 -7.33
C PHE A 80 -6.81 -3.27 -7.91
N LEU A 81 -8.03 -3.55 -7.45
CA LEU A 81 -9.23 -2.83 -7.89
C LEU A 81 -9.18 -1.37 -7.47
N ALA A 82 -8.83 -1.09 -6.21
CA ALA A 82 -8.69 0.26 -5.69
C ALA A 82 -7.66 1.07 -6.49
N GLY A 83 -6.46 0.55 -6.65
CA GLY A 83 -5.40 1.23 -7.39
C GLY A 83 -5.72 1.42 -8.87
N SER A 84 -6.35 0.43 -9.52
CA SER A 84 -6.79 0.53 -10.92
C SER A 84 -7.88 1.58 -11.11
N PHE A 85 -8.84 1.62 -10.19
CA PHE A 85 -9.92 2.60 -10.18
C PHE A 85 -9.38 4.02 -9.97
N ILE A 86 -8.54 4.22 -8.96
CA ILE A 86 -7.89 5.50 -8.67
C ILE A 86 -7.07 5.98 -9.88
N ALA A 87 -6.27 5.10 -10.48
CA ALA A 87 -5.46 5.46 -11.66
C ALA A 87 -6.33 5.92 -12.84
N ASN A 88 -7.44 5.22 -13.10
CA ASN A 88 -8.38 5.60 -14.16
C ASN A 88 -9.02 6.97 -13.91
N GLU A 89 -9.45 7.22 -12.68
CA GLU A 89 -10.07 8.49 -12.30
C GLU A 89 -9.05 9.64 -12.32
N TYR A 90 -7.81 9.37 -11.90
CA TYR A 90 -6.73 10.35 -12.00
C TYR A 90 -6.46 10.80 -13.44
N LEU A 91 -6.55 9.87 -14.40
CA LEU A 91 -6.39 10.20 -15.82
C LEU A 91 -7.58 10.98 -16.40
N ARG A 92 -8.79 10.80 -15.83
CA ARG A 92 -10.00 11.49 -16.26
C ARG A 92 -10.15 12.89 -15.65
N ASN A 93 -9.56 13.12 -14.49
CA ASN A 93 -9.75 14.32 -13.68
C ASN A 93 -8.45 15.09 -13.51
N PRO A 94 -8.06 15.96 -14.46
CA PRO A 94 -6.91 16.84 -14.31
C PRO A 94 -7.10 17.76 -13.09
N GLY A 95 -6.13 17.78 -12.19
CA GLY A 95 -6.19 18.56 -10.94
C GLY A 95 -6.56 17.74 -9.70
N MET A 96 -6.86 16.45 -9.86
CA MET A 96 -6.96 15.50 -8.76
C MET A 96 -5.55 15.17 -8.23
N SER A 97 -5.41 15.05 -6.92
CA SER A 97 -4.21 14.53 -6.27
C SER A 97 -4.46 13.16 -5.65
N ILE A 98 -3.41 12.36 -5.56
CA ILE A 98 -3.44 11.05 -4.91
C ILE A 98 -2.53 11.09 -3.69
N LEU A 99 -3.04 10.65 -2.55
CA LEU A 99 -2.26 10.34 -1.37
C LEU A 99 -2.29 8.85 -1.10
N LEU A 100 -1.12 8.26 -0.89
CA LEU A 100 -0.97 6.85 -0.52
C LEU A 100 -0.55 6.77 0.94
N ALA A 101 -1.28 6.01 1.72
CA ALA A 101 -0.98 5.78 3.12
C ALA A 101 -1.11 4.29 3.45
N ARG A 102 -0.35 3.87 4.45
CA ARG A 102 -0.43 2.55 5.04
C ARG A 102 -0.10 2.67 6.53
N PRO A 103 -0.86 2.04 7.43
CA PRO A 103 -0.51 1.97 8.83
C PRO A 103 0.84 1.27 9.02
N TYR A 104 1.64 1.79 9.93
CA TYR A 104 2.91 1.18 10.27
C TYR A 104 2.76 0.37 11.57
N VAL A 105 2.60 -0.92 11.43
CA VAL A 105 2.67 -1.85 12.56
C VAL A 105 3.83 -2.82 12.32
N PRO A 106 4.83 -2.86 13.21
CA PRO A 106 5.94 -3.79 13.08
C PRO A 106 5.44 -5.23 13.23
N MET A 107 5.66 -6.09 12.24
CA MET A 107 5.30 -7.51 12.31
C MET A 107 5.98 -8.18 13.51
N GLY A 108 5.17 -8.86 14.34
CA GLY A 108 5.67 -9.66 15.46
C GLY A 108 6.37 -8.88 16.58
N GLY A 109 6.01 -7.60 16.79
CA GLY A 109 6.60 -6.75 17.82
C GLY A 109 8.07 -6.37 17.60
N ARG A 110 8.62 -6.69 16.42
CA ARG A 110 9.98 -6.28 16.05
C ARG A 110 9.94 -4.86 15.54
N THR A 111 10.52 -3.93 16.30
CA THR A 111 10.80 -2.60 15.75
C THR A 111 11.63 -2.76 14.48
N VAL A 112 11.14 -2.23 13.35
CA VAL A 112 12.01 -2.11 12.17
C VAL A 112 13.17 -1.21 12.58
N GLY A 113 14.30 -1.84 12.85
CA GLY A 113 15.53 -1.14 13.16
C GLY A 113 15.80 -0.12 12.06
N PHE A 114 16.68 0.81 12.35
CA PHE A 114 17.09 1.90 11.48
C PHE A 114 17.25 1.42 10.02
N LEU A 115 16.21 1.54 9.20
CA LEU A 115 16.36 1.38 7.76
C LEU A 115 17.32 2.46 7.30
N SER A 116 18.46 2.06 6.75
CA SER A 116 19.44 2.99 6.19
C SER A 116 18.84 3.59 4.90
N GLY A 117 18.69 4.91 4.84
CA GLY A 117 18.14 5.64 3.71
C GLY A 117 17.49 6.94 4.17
N ASP A 118 17.14 7.81 3.23
CA ASP A 118 16.35 9.00 3.53
C ASP A 118 14.89 8.62 3.90
N GLN A 119 14.14 9.55 4.45
CA GLN A 119 12.76 9.30 4.89
C GLN A 119 11.86 8.87 3.74
N ASN A 120 12.07 9.37 2.53
CA ASN A 120 11.24 9.09 1.36
C ASN A 120 11.44 7.65 0.87
N SER A 121 12.68 7.16 0.79
CA SER A 121 12.94 5.76 0.39
C SER A 121 12.39 4.75 1.38
N LYS A 122 12.29 5.09 2.65
CA LYS A 122 11.66 4.25 3.67
C LYS A 122 10.15 4.19 3.48
N LEU A 123 9.51 5.34 3.31
CA LEU A 123 8.07 5.43 3.06
C LEU A 123 7.68 4.71 1.77
N GLU A 124 8.48 4.85 0.70
CA GLU A 124 8.22 4.16 -0.57
C GLU A 124 8.21 2.63 -0.42
N ALA A 125 9.08 2.08 0.42
CA ALA A 125 9.09 0.65 0.72
C ALA A 125 7.77 0.17 1.36
N PHE A 126 7.16 0.98 2.24
CA PHE A 126 5.89 0.63 2.90
C PHE A 126 4.69 0.60 1.95
N VAL A 127 4.65 1.52 1.01
CA VAL A 127 3.55 1.63 0.03
C VAL A 127 3.92 1.01 -1.33
N SER A 128 4.94 0.16 -1.36
CA SER A 128 5.46 -0.44 -2.60
C SER A 128 4.41 -1.20 -3.42
N ALA A 129 3.46 -1.85 -2.76
CA ALA A 129 2.35 -2.52 -3.41
C ALA A 129 1.42 -1.50 -4.13
N GLN A 130 1.07 -0.42 -3.46
CA GLN A 130 0.23 0.65 -4.00
C GLN A 130 0.92 1.36 -5.17
N THR A 131 2.18 1.78 -4.99
CA THR A 131 2.96 2.44 -6.03
C THR A 131 3.19 1.53 -7.25
N SER A 132 3.41 0.23 -7.05
CA SER A 132 3.55 -0.75 -8.12
C SER A 132 2.28 -0.85 -8.97
N ILE A 133 1.10 -0.86 -8.34
CA ILE A 133 -0.18 -0.90 -9.05
C ILE A 133 -0.38 0.39 -9.85
N LEU A 134 -0.20 1.56 -9.22
CA LEU A 134 -0.34 2.85 -9.91
C LEU A 134 0.67 2.99 -11.05
N ARG A 135 1.93 2.66 -10.84
CA ARG A 135 2.97 2.71 -11.89
C ARG A 135 2.62 1.82 -13.07
N LYS A 136 2.08 0.62 -12.83
CA LYS A 136 1.62 -0.28 -13.88
C LYS A 136 0.52 0.32 -14.76
N HIS A 137 -0.36 1.16 -14.20
CA HIS A 137 -1.46 1.80 -14.92
C HIS A 137 -1.06 3.14 -15.54
N LEU A 138 -0.27 3.94 -14.83
CA LEU A 138 0.08 5.30 -15.21
C LEU A 138 1.38 5.39 -16.03
N GLY A 139 2.23 4.33 -16.02
CA GLY A 139 3.50 4.32 -16.73
C GLY A 139 4.36 5.56 -16.44
N LYS A 140 4.91 6.18 -17.47
CA LYS A 140 5.75 7.39 -17.37
C LYS A 140 5.08 8.55 -16.59
N LYS A 141 3.76 8.65 -16.64
CA LYS A 141 3.01 9.68 -15.93
C LYS A 141 3.14 9.51 -14.41
N PHE A 142 3.19 8.27 -13.90
CA PHE A 142 3.42 8.04 -12.47
C PHE A 142 4.74 8.68 -12.02
N ASP A 143 5.83 8.42 -12.73
CA ASP A 143 7.17 8.92 -12.36
C ASP A 143 7.27 10.45 -12.53
N ALA A 144 6.56 11.03 -13.50
CA ALA A 144 6.49 12.47 -13.67
C ALA A 144 5.70 13.19 -12.57
N ASP A 145 4.64 12.56 -12.06
CA ASP A 145 3.71 13.16 -11.09
C ASP A 145 4.03 12.78 -9.64
N PHE A 146 4.91 11.77 -9.44
CA PHE A 146 5.32 11.33 -8.11
C PHE A 146 6.12 12.42 -7.39
N GLY A 147 5.72 12.74 -6.17
CA GLY A 147 6.25 13.88 -5.41
C GLY A 147 5.60 15.22 -5.76
N LEU A 148 4.70 15.29 -6.73
CA LEU A 148 3.94 16.47 -7.11
C LEU A 148 2.45 16.31 -6.76
N THR A 149 1.74 15.52 -7.54
CA THR A 149 0.30 15.23 -7.39
C THR A 149 0.02 13.81 -6.89
N ILE A 150 1.02 12.93 -6.91
CA ILE A 150 0.99 11.60 -6.30
C ILE A 150 2.01 11.58 -5.17
N ASN A 151 1.53 11.49 -3.93
CA ASN A 151 2.39 11.64 -2.75
C ASN A 151 2.17 10.49 -1.75
N LEU A 152 3.20 10.24 -0.95
CA LEU A 152 3.14 9.34 0.20
C LEU A 152 2.78 10.15 1.43
N GLN A 153 1.88 9.61 2.26
CA GLN A 153 1.39 10.30 3.43
C GLN A 153 1.54 9.44 4.69
N LEU A 154 2.21 9.99 5.68
CA LEU A 154 2.17 9.41 7.03
C LEU A 154 0.79 9.66 7.65
N LEU A 155 0.25 8.66 8.33
CA LEU A 155 -1.06 8.75 8.97
C LEU A 155 -1.10 9.87 10.03
N GLU A 156 -0.04 10.04 10.79
CA GLU A 156 0.08 11.08 11.80
C GLU A 156 -0.04 12.49 11.22
N ALA A 157 0.43 12.68 9.98
CA ALA A 157 0.38 13.98 9.31
C ALA A 157 -0.97 14.26 8.62
N ILE A 158 -1.87 13.28 8.52
CA ILE A 158 -3.22 13.47 7.96
C ILE A 158 -4.05 14.44 8.82
N ARG A 159 -3.78 14.53 10.11
CA ARG A 159 -4.52 15.42 11.03
C ARG A 159 -4.58 16.88 10.59
N GLY A 160 -3.56 17.36 9.88
CA GLY A 160 -3.45 18.74 9.40
C GLY A 160 -3.95 18.96 7.97
N LEU A 161 -4.44 17.94 7.30
CA LEU A 161 -4.84 18.02 5.90
C LEU A 161 -6.32 18.33 5.73
N ASP A 162 -6.63 18.91 4.57
CA ASP A 162 -7.95 18.98 3.96
C ASP A 162 -7.87 18.24 2.62
N LEU A 163 -8.66 17.18 2.48
CA LEU A 163 -8.64 16.32 1.29
C LEU A 163 -9.51 16.88 0.15
N LYS A 164 -9.38 18.17 -0.13
CA LYS A 164 -10.08 18.80 -1.25
C LYS A 164 -9.48 18.35 -2.59
N ASN A 165 -10.31 17.84 -3.50
CA ASN A 165 -9.88 17.27 -4.78
C ASN A 165 -8.73 16.25 -4.65
N THR A 166 -8.67 15.57 -3.51
CA THR A 166 -7.60 14.64 -3.15
C THR A 166 -8.17 13.29 -2.79
N TRP A 167 -7.67 12.26 -3.42
CA TRP A 167 -8.05 10.89 -3.12
C TRP A 167 -6.98 10.23 -2.27
N LEU A 168 -7.36 9.83 -1.08
CA LEU A 168 -6.53 9.10 -0.14
C LEU A 168 -6.81 7.61 -0.26
N TRP A 169 -5.79 6.81 -0.55
CA TRP A 169 -5.87 5.36 -0.50
C TRP A 169 -5.09 4.84 0.70
N VAL A 170 -5.79 4.24 1.65
CA VAL A 170 -5.23 3.60 2.84
C VAL A 170 -5.31 2.08 2.66
N ASP A 171 -4.16 1.43 2.46
CA ASP A 171 -4.06 -0.03 2.40
C ASP A 171 -3.74 -0.61 3.79
N GLU A 172 -4.11 -1.86 4.05
CA GLU A 172 -3.99 -2.54 5.35
C GLU A 172 -4.74 -1.81 6.48
N CYS A 173 -5.95 -1.34 6.19
CA CYS A 173 -6.74 -0.53 7.12
C CYS A 173 -7.19 -1.28 8.39
N GLN A 174 -7.10 -2.62 8.44
CA GLN A 174 -7.34 -3.40 9.66
C GLN A 174 -6.34 -3.08 10.79
N LEU A 175 -5.23 -2.42 10.45
CA LEU A 175 -4.23 -1.97 11.41
C LEU A 175 -4.51 -0.55 11.95
N LEU A 176 -5.62 0.09 11.55
CA LEU A 176 -6.03 1.40 12.04
C LEU A 176 -6.82 1.27 13.36
N THR A 177 -6.50 2.14 14.30
CA THR A 177 -7.29 2.38 15.50
C THR A 177 -8.55 3.19 15.19
N ARG A 178 -9.51 3.20 16.12
CA ARG A 178 -10.73 4.03 16.02
C ARG A 178 -10.42 5.53 15.92
N GLU A 179 -9.41 6.00 16.63
CA GLU A 179 -8.95 7.39 16.61
C GLU A 179 -8.35 7.77 15.26
N GLU A 180 -7.60 6.86 14.62
CA GLU A 180 -7.05 7.08 13.28
C GLU A 180 -8.15 7.09 12.22
N PHE A 181 -9.13 6.19 12.27
CA PHE A 181 -10.32 6.26 11.41
C PHE A 181 -11.05 7.59 11.58
N LYS A 182 -11.36 8.02 12.81
CA LYS A 182 -11.98 9.34 13.07
C LYS A 182 -11.18 10.47 12.47
N CYS A 183 -9.85 10.43 12.63
CA CYS A 183 -8.96 11.44 12.09
C CYS A 183 -9.09 11.52 10.57
N ILE A 184 -9.04 10.39 9.86
CA ILE A 184 -9.07 10.33 8.39
C ILE A 184 -10.46 10.73 7.87
N LEU A 185 -11.53 10.12 8.41
CA LEU A 185 -12.90 10.33 7.96
C LEU A 185 -13.35 11.79 8.04
N THR A 186 -12.82 12.55 9.00
CA THR A 186 -13.13 13.97 9.18
C THR A 186 -12.29 14.91 8.30
N ARG A 187 -11.45 14.40 7.42
CA ARG A 187 -10.62 15.20 6.48
C ARG A 187 -11.21 15.29 5.09
N VAL A 188 -12.21 14.48 4.76
CA VAL A 188 -12.84 14.48 3.44
C VAL A 188 -13.59 15.79 3.23
N SER A 189 -13.32 16.46 2.12
CA SER A 189 -14.01 17.67 1.70
C SER A 189 -14.38 17.61 0.21
N ASP A 190 -14.76 18.73 -0.40
CA ASP A 190 -15.25 18.79 -1.77
C ASP A 190 -14.33 18.13 -2.79
N GLY A 191 -14.85 17.19 -3.57
CA GLY A 191 -14.08 16.41 -4.55
C GLY A 191 -13.09 15.44 -3.93
N GLY A 192 -13.02 15.37 -2.60
CA GLY A 192 -12.20 14.40 -1.87
C GLY A 192 -12.83 13.03 -1.79
N LYS A 193 -11.99 12.00 -1.70
CA LYS A 193 -12.41 10.61 -1.52
C LYS A 193 -11.41 9.85 -0.67
N VAL A 194 -11.89 8.93 0.16
CA VAL A 194 -11.03 7.97 0.86
C VAL A 194 -11.43 6.55 0.49
N ILE A 195 -10.45 5.76 0.09
CA ILE A 195 -10.62 4.35 -0.22
C ILE A 195 -9.74 3.56 0.76
N PHE A 196 -10.37 2.66 1.49
CA PHE A 196 -9.70 1.75 2.41
C PHE A 196 -9.69 0.34 1.82
N THR A 197 -8.56 -0.36 1.98
CA THR A 197 -8.44 -1.78 1.67
C THR A 197 -7.79 -2.49 2.84
N GLY A 198 -8.32 -3.66 3.22
CA GLY A 198 -7.79 -4.39 4.37
C GLY A 198 -8.39 -5.79 4.51
N ASP A 199 -7.82 -6.55 5.45
CA ASP A 199 -8.25 -7.89 5.79
C ASP A 199 -8.42 -8.01 7.32
N PRO A 200 -9.66 -8.08 7.84
CA PRO A 200 -9.90 -8.13 9.28
C PRO A 200 -9.18 -9.28 9.99
N VAL A 201 -9.02 -10.43 9.30
CA VAL A 201 -8.36 -11.62 9.85
C VAL A 201 -6.87 -11.39 10.07
N GLN A 202 -6.26 -10.49 9.32
CA GLN A 202 -4.83 -10.14 9.42
C GLN A 202 -4.58 -8.95 10.36
N SER A 203 -5.46 -8.69 11.32
CA SER A 203 -5.26 -7.61 12.29
C SER A 203 -4.27 -8.04 13.38
N ASP A 204 -3.14 -7.35 13.47
CA ASP A 204 -2.18 -7.48 14.58
C ASP A 204 -2.60 -6.64 15.81
N LEU A 205 -3.68 -5.87 15.72
CA LEU A 205 -4.22 -5.08 16.82
C LEU A 205 -5.02 -5.99 17.76
N ARG A 206 -4.84 -5.79 19.06
CA ARG A 206 -5.67 -6.46 20.07
C ARG A 206 -7.12 -5.94 19.96
N ASN A 207 -8.09 -6.82 20.17
CA ASN A 207 -9.52 -6.65 19.90
C ASN A 207 -10.15 -5.30 20.33
N GLU A 208 -9.60 -4.62 21.31
CA GLU A 208 -10.15 -3.34 21.81
C GLU A 208 -9.69 -2.12 21.00
N GLU A 209 -8.68 -2.26 20.16
CA GLU A 209 -8.04 -1.15 19.43
C GLU A 209 -8.41 -1.13 17.94
N SER A 210 -8.89 -2.25 17.37
CA SER A 210 -9.26 -2.30 15.95
C SER A 210 -10.39 -1.32 15.64
N GLY A 211 -10.14 -0.47 14.67
CA GLY A 211 -11.12 0.51 14.21
C GLY A 211 -11.97 0.02 13.05
N LEU A 212 -11.56 -1.09 12.37
CA LEU A 212 -12.21 -1.53 11.14
C LEU A 212 -13.64 -2.02 11.38
N ASP A 213 -13.84 -2.97 12.27
CA ASP A 213 -15.18 -3.48 12.59
C ASP A 213 -16.07 -2.35 13.13
N TRP A 214 -15.50 -1.51 14.01
CA TRP A 214 -16.22 -0.37 14.53
C TRP A 214 -16.71 0.60 13.44
N VAL A 215 -15.92 0.89 12.41
CA VAL A 215 -16.34 1.81 11.35
C VAL A 215 -17.40 1.18 10.44
N CYS A 216 -17.31 -0.11 10.16
CA CYS A 216 -18.33 -0.84 9.41
C CYS A 216 -19.68 -0.84 10.17
N ASP A 217 -19.66 -1.19 11.45
CA ASP A 217 -20.83 -1.11 12.34
C ASP A 217 -21.47 0.30 12.35
N MET A 218 -20.64 1.36 12.37
CA MET A 218 -21.15 2.74 12.33
C MET A 218 -21.83 3.07 11.01
N ILE A 219 -21.26 2.63 9.89
CA ILE A 219 -21.86 2.86 8.56
C ILE A 219 -23.21 2.20 8.48
N GLU A 220 -23.33 0.92 8.87
CA GLU A 220 -24.60 0.18 8.85
C GLU A 220 -25.62 0.76 9.82
N LYS A 221 -25.24 0.93 11.06
CA LYS A 221 -26.16 1.36 12.13
C LYS A 221 -26.76 2.74 11.91
N HIS A 222 -26.01 3.64 11.29
CA HIS A 222 -26.42 5.03 11.14
C HIS A 222 -26.77 5.43 9.71
N ASP A 223 -26.75 4.49 8.75
CA ASP A 223 -27.02 4.75 7.33
C ASP A 223 -26.30 6.00 6.83
N ILE A 224 -24.97 6.03 7.06
CA ILE A 224 -24.14 7.20 6.76
C ILE A 224 -24.08 7.39 5.24
N GLN A 225 -24.63 8.49 4.75
CA GLN A 225 -24.68 8.79 3.34
C GLN A 225 -23.28 9.00 2.74
N ASN A 226 -23.08 8.58 1.49
CA ASN A 226 -21.81 8.63 0.76
C ASN A 226 -20.67 7.80 1.42
N CYS A 227 -21.03 6.85 2.26
CA CYS A 227 -20.14 5.86 2.85
C CYS A 227 -20.64 4.46 2.53
N GLY A 228 -19.72 3.54 2.25
CA GLY A 228 -20.08 2.15 2.02
C GLY A 228 -18.89 1.22 2.17
N PHE A 229 -19.18 -0.04 2.38
CA PHE A 229 -18.16 -1.07 2.38
C PHE A 229 -18.64 -2.32 1.65
N VAL A 230 -17.70 -3.16 1.22
CA VAL A 230 -17.95 -4.45 0.59
C VAL A 230 -17.04 -5.48 1.25
N GLU A 231 -17.64 -6.60 1.65
CA GLU A 231 -16.94 -7.73 2.22
C GLU A 231 -16.59 -8.75 1.14
N PHE A 232 -15.33 -9.14 1.10
CA PHE A 232 -14.81 -10.21 0.25
C PHE A 232 -14.64 -11.48 1.06
N THR A 233 -15.16 -12.56 0.54
CA THR A 233 -15.04 -13.88 1.12
C THR A 233 -13.88 -14.67 0.50
N ASP A 234 -13.60 -15.87 1.01
CA ASP A 234 -12.59 -16.77 0.42
C ASP A 234 -12.97 -17.25 -0.99
N GLU A 235 -14.27 -17.22 -1.33
CA GLU A 235 -14.76 -17.56 -2.67
C GLU A 235 -14.32 -16.52 -3.71
N ASP A 236 -14.09 -15.26 -3.28
CA ASP A 236 -13.61 -14.17 -4.13
C ASP A 236 -12.11 -14.23 -4.40
N CYS A 237 -11.39 -15.19 -3.82
CA CYS A 237 -9.95 -15.34 -4.00
C CYS A 237 -9.61 -15.69 -5.45
N VAL A 238 -8.96 -14.76 -6.16
CA VAL A 238 -8.53 -14.89 -7.56
C VAL A 238 -7.08 -15.34 -7.72
N ARG A 239 -6.41 -15.72 -6.63
CA ARG A 239 -5.04 -16.24 -6.64
C ARG A 239 -4.96 -17.68 -7.14
N SER A 240 -3.73 -18.17 -7.37
CA SER A 240 -3.46 -19.53 -7.82
C SER A 240 -4.02 -20.58 -6.85
N GLY A 241 -4.31 -21.79 -7.37
CA GLY A 241 -4.87 -22.90 -6.58
C GLY A 241 -4.07 -23.20 -5.31
N VAL A 242 -2.74 -23.17 -5.38
CA VAL A 242 -1.84 -23.42 -4.24
C VAL A 242 -2.04 -22.41 -3.10
N VAL A 243 -2.27 -21.13 -3.40
CA VAL A 243 -2.53 -20.13 -2.37
C VAL A 243 -3.88 -20.36 -1.72
N ARG A 244 -4.91 -20.72 -2.51
CA ARG A 244 -6.24 -21.09 -1.98
C ARG A 244 -6.18 -22.32 -1.07
N GLU A 245 -5.34 -23.30 -1.40
CA GLU A 245 -5.15 -24.47 -0.53
C GLU A 245 -4.55 -24.10 0.81
N TRP A 246 -3.52 -23.22 0.83
CA TRP A 246 -2.92 -22.73 2.07
C TRP A 246 -3.91 -21.93 2.92
N LEU A 247 -4.69 -21.04 2.32
CA LEU A 247 -5.72 -20.27 3.03
C LEU A 247 -6.74 -21.21 3.71
N ARG A 248 -7.22 -22.23 3.01
CA ARG A 248 -8.13 -23.24 3.58
C ARG A 248 -7.50 -24.02 4.74
N VAL A 249 -6.20 -24.31 4.67
CA VAL A 249 -5.51 -25.02 5.75
C VAL A 249 -5.37 -24.09 6.95
N PHE A 250 -4.99 -22.84 6.78
CA PHE A 250 -4.88 -21.86 7.87
C PHE A 250 -6.22 -21.66 8.58
N GLU A 251 -7.31 -21.53 7.81
CA GLU A 251 -8.66 -21.43 8.37
C GLU A 251 -9.04 -22.66 9.22
N LYS A 252 -8.74 -23.89 8.74
CA LYS A 252 -9.00 -25.12 9.49
C LYS A 252 -8.18 -25.23 10.78
N GLU A 253 -6.97 -24.74 10.77
CA GLU A 253 -6.05 -24.78 11.92
C GLU A 253 -6.24 -23.59 12.86
N GLY A 254 -7.09 -22.60 12.50
CA GLY A 254 -7.37 -21.42 13.30
C GLY A 254 -6.17 -20.47 13.42
N VAL A 255 -5.35 -20.38 12.35
CA VAL A 255 -4.10 -19.59 12.31
C VAL A 255 -4.28 -18.43 11.34
#